data_6cd3071fe5e75791dfc74ed704d90992
#
_entry.id   6cd3071fe5e75791dfc74ed704d90992
#
_cell.length_a   1.000
_cell.length_b   1.000
_cell.length_c   1.000
_cell.angle_alpha   90.00
_cell.angle_beta   90.00
_cell.angle_gamma   90.00
#
_symmetry.space_group_name_H-M   'P 1'
#
loop_
_entity.id
_entity.type
_entity.pdbx_description
1 polymer ?
#
loop_
_entity_poly.entity_id
_entity_poly.type
_entity_poly.pdbx_seq_one_letter_code
_entity_poly.pdbx_strand_id
1 'polypeptide(L)'
;MNSGKYVFSQILELVNRYEFEKIVKTHKGNYRVREFNCWNQFIQLFFGQLTNLNSLRDICLCLKAHNNKLYHLGIKNYVSHTTLSRANEKRDWQIFADFGYYLIELVRPLYKNSAVPNLSIENELFALDSTTISCSINLLIWAEGKYSRGAIKMHTLLD
;
A
#
# COMPACT_ATOMS: atom_id res chain seq x y z
N MET A 1 -25.47 -11.06 -1.59
CA MET A 1 -24.87 -10.77 -2.92
C MET A 1 -24.65 -9.26 -3.00
N ASN A 2 -23.39 -8.82 -3.19
CA ASN A 2 -23.03 -7.38 -3.32
C ASN A 2 -23.30 -6.89 -4.75
N SER A 3 -24.56 -6.98 -5.19
CA SER A 3 -24.98 -6.53 -6.51
C SER A 3 -24.71 -5.03 -6.68
N GLY A 4 -23.88 -4.67 -7.66
CA GLY A 4 -23.60 -3.28 -8.03
C GLY A 4 -22.34 -2.62 -7.44
N LYS A 5 -21.62 -3.28 -6.51
CA LYS A 5 -20.34 -2.74 -5.99
C LYS A 5 -19.15 -3.31 -6.79
N TYR A 6 -18.21 -2.43 -7.11
CA TYR A 6 -16.93 -2.86 -7.73
C TYR A 6 -16.11 -3.70 -6.75
N VAL A 7 -15.37 -4.69 -7.27
CA VAL A 7 -14.53 -5.59 -6.47
C VAL A 7 -13.59 -4.81 -5.54
N PHE A 8 -12.92 -3.78 -6.06
CA PHE A 8 -12.03 -2.95 -5.26
C PHE A 8 -12.76 -2.24 -4.10
N SER A 9 -13.99 -1.78 -4.31
CA SER A 9 -14.82 -1.19 -3.25
C SER A 9 -15.14 -2.22 -2.16
N GLN A 10 -15.40 -3.46 -2.54
CA GLN A 10 -15.67 -4.55 -1.58
C GLN A 10 -14.41 -4.89 -0.77
N ILE A 11 -13.24 -4.91 -1.40
CA ILE A 11 -11.96 -5.11 -0.69
C ILE A 11 -11.71 -3.98 0.31
N LEU A 12 -11.99 -2.73 -0.06
CA LEU A 12 -11.85 -1.58 0.85
C LEU A 12 -12.77 -1.64 2.08
N GLU A 13 -13.91 -2.32 2.01
CA GLU A 13 -14.79 -2.53 3.17
C GLU A 13 -14.15 -3.41 4.25
N LEU A 14 -13.18 -4.26 3.89
CA LEU A 14 -12.41 -5.06 4.84
C LEU A 14 -11.36 -4.21 5.59
N VAL A 15 -11.04 -3.04 5.07
CA VAL A 15 -10.04 -2.15 5.63
C VAL A 15 -10.67 -1.23 6.68
N ASN A 16 -10.23 -1.33 7.92
CA ASN A 16 -10.74 -0.50 9.01
C ASN A 16 -10.24 0.95 8.87
N ARG A 17 -11.05 1.78 8.20
CA ARG A 17 -10.75 3.20 8.00
C ARG A 17 -10.60 3.98 9.30
N TYR A 18 -11.36 3.65 10.34
CA TYR A 18 -11.30 4.35 11.61
C TYR A 18 -9.92 4.22 12.26
N GLU A 19 -9.37 3.00 12.31
CA GLU A 19 -8.03 2.76 12.85
C GLU A 19 -6.94 3.42 12.00
N PHE A 20 -7.06 3.38 10.67
CA PHE A 20 -6.17 4.13 9.81
C PHE A 20 -6.16 5.63 10.12
N GLU A 21 -7.34 6.25 10.25
CA GLU A 21 -7.45 7.68 10.56
C GLU A 21 -6.92 8.02 11.95
N LYS A 22 -7.02 7.12 12.92
CA LYS A 22 -6.41 7.27 14.26
C LYS A 22 -4.87 7.31 14.15
N ILE A 23 -4.27 6.40 13.40
CA ILE A 23 -2.83 6.40 13.14
C ILE A 23 -2.41 7.68 12.42
N VAL A 24 -3.15 8.11 11.40
CA VAL A 24 -2.90 9.38 10.68
C VAL A 24 -2.91 10.57 11.62
N LYS A 25 -3.79 10.60 12.62
CA LYS A 25 -3.83 11.67 13.63
C LYS A 25 -2.58 11.66 14.51
N THR A 26 -2.12 10.49 14.94
CA THR A 26 -0.90 10.33 15.76
C THR A 26 0.31 10.94 15.05
N HIS A 27 0.48 10.64 13.78
CA HIS A 27 1.58 11.15 12.96
C HIS A 27 1.30 12.51 12.30
N LYS A 28 0.18 13.16 12.61
CA LYS A 28 -0.24 14.44 12.02
C LYS A 28 -0.25 14.45 10.48
N GLY A 29 -0.47 13.28 9.85
CA GLY A 29 -0.33 13.09 8.41
C GLY A 29 -1.24 13.96 7.54
N ASN A 30 -2.37 14.41 8.09
CA ASN A 30 -3.29 15.34 7.42
C ASN A 30 -3.12 16.81 7.86
N TYR A 31 -2.02 17.14 8.57
CA TYR A 31 -1.78 18.52 8.97
C TYR A 31 -1.60 19.43 7.75
N ARG A 32 -2.36 20.53 7.67
CA ARG A 32 -2.42 21.47 6.54
C ARG A 32 -2.77 20.85 5.18
N VAL A 33 -3.40 19.67 5.16
CA VAL A 33 -3.90 19.03 3.94
C VAL A 33 -5.32 19.49 3.68
N ARG A 34 -5.60 20.03 2.46
CA ARG A 34 -6.93 20.52 2.06
C ARG A 34 -7.79 19.46 1.41
N GLU A 35 -7.28 18.79 0.37
CA GLU A 35 -8.08 17.89 -0.47
C GLU A 35 -7.54 16.47 -0.50
N PHE A 36 -6.23 16.29 -0.73
CA PHE A 36 -5.62 14.99 -0.89
C PHE A 36 -5.11 14.44 0.44
N ASN A 37 -6.00 13.85 1.25
CA ASN A 37 -5.69 13.30 2.57
C ASN A 37 -4.94 11.94 2.49
N CYS A 38 -4.45 11.45 3.64
CA CYS A 38 -3.71 10.18 3.73
C CYS A 38 -4.55 8.98 3.30
N TRP A 39 -5.85 9.00 3.58
CA TRP A 39 -6.76 7.94 3.13
C TRP A 39 -6.83 7.85 1.61
N ASN A 40 -6.97 8.99 0.93
CA ASN A 40 -6.98 9.04 -0.53
C ASN A 40 -5.65 8.58 -1.13
N GLN A 41 -4.52 8.90 -0.49
CA GLN A 41 -3.21 8.37 -0.89
C GLN A 41 -3.15 6.86 -0.72
N PHE A 42 -3.56 6.35 0.44
CA PHE A 42 -3.61 4.91 0.71
C PHE A 42 -4.41 4.16 -0.36
N ILE A 43 -5.64 4.60 -0.63
CA ILE A 43 -6.51 3.95 -1.63
C ILE A 43 -5.83 3.90 -3.01
N GLN A 44 -5.19 5.00 -3.44
CA GLN A 44 -4.57 5.06 -4.77
C GLN A 44 -3.35 4.15 -4.87
N LEU A 45 -2.51 4.12 -3.83
CA LEU A 45 -1.35 3.21 -3.79
C LEU A 45 -1.80 1.75 -3.69
N PHE A 46 -2.80 1.46 -2.87
CA PHE A 46 -3.37 0.13 -2.71
C PHE A 46 -3.99 -0.39 -4.02
N PHE A 47 -4.72 0.48 -4.73
CA PHE A 47 -5.21 0.18 -6.07
C PHE A 47 -4.07 -0.18 -7.02
N GLY A 48 -2.99 0.62 -7.03
CA GLY A 48 -1.80 0.37 -7.85
C GLY A 48 -1.16 -0.99 -7.57
N GLN A 49 -1.05 -1.37 -6.30
CA GLN A 49 -0.49 -2.67 -5.89
C GLN A 49 -1.38 -3.84 -6.35
N LEU A 50 -2.70 -3.76 -6.12
CA LEU A 50 -3.63 -4.81 -6.51
C LEU A 50 -3.76 -4.99 -8.04
N THR A 51 -3.51 -3.93 -8.80
CA THR A 51 -3.58 -3.94 -10.27
C THR A 51 -2.23 -4.10 -10.95
N ASN A 52 -1.15 -4.36 -10.18
CA ASN A 52 0.23 -4.51 -10.68
C ASN A 52 0.71 -3.33 -11.55
N LEU A 53 0.31 -2.10 -11.20
CA LEU A 53 0.77 -0.90 -11.91
C LEU A 53 2.15 -0.48 -11.41
N ASN A 54 3.09 -0.33 -12.34
CA ASN A 54 4.51 -0.14 -12.03
C ASN A 54 4.91 1.31 -11.75
N SER A 55 4.05 2.29 -12.03
CA SER A 55 4.38 3.69 -11.82
C SER A 55 3.21 4.51 -11.25
N LEU A 56 3.54 5.57 -10.49
CA LEU A 56 2.54 6.53 -10.02
C LEU A 56 1.79 7.20 -11.16
N ARG A 57 2.42 7.34 -12.33
CA ARG A 57 1.80 7.90 -13.52
C ARG A 57 0.72 6.97 -14.05
N ASP A 58 0.99 5.66 -14.12
CA ASP A 58 0.04 4.66 -14.59
C ASP A 58 -1.15 4.54 -13.63
N ILE A 59 -0.89 4.57 -12.31
CA ILE A 59 -1.95 4.61 -11.29
C ILE A 59 -2.89 5.80 -11.54
N CYS A 60 -2.33 7.01 -11.67
CA CYS A 60 -3.13 8.21 -11.87
C CYS A 60 -3.85 8.21 -13.22
N LEU A 61 -3.24 7.68 -14.28
CA LEU A 61 -3.86 7.56 -15.61
C LEU A 61 -5.03 6.59 -15.58
N CYS A 62 -4.87 5.43 -14.96
CA CYS A 62 -5.91 4.43 -14.81
C CYS A 62 -7.09 4.98 -13.99
N LEU A 63 -6.82 5.63 -12.84
CA LEU A 63 -7.84 6.25 -12.02
C LEU A 63 -8.57 7.40 -12.75
N LYS A 64 -7.85 8.18 -13.57
CA LYS A 64 -8.44 9.21 -14.43
C LYS A 64 -9.42 8.63 -15.43
N ALA A 65 -9.05 7.52 -16.10
CA ALA A 65 -9.94 6.83 -17.04
C ALA A 65 -11.22 6.32 -16.38
N HIS A 66 -11.17 6.04 -15.06
CA HIS A 66 -12.32 5.56 -14.28
C HIS A 66 -12.88 6.65 -13.35
N ASN A 67 -12.73 7.92 -13.68
CA ASN A 67 -13.10 9.04 -12.81
C ASN A 67 -14.58 9.00 -12.34
N ASN A 68 -15.49 8.54 -13.19
CA ASN A 68 -16.90 8.36 -12.87
C ASN A 68 -17.17 7.26 -11.82
N LYS A 69 -16.18 6.43 -11.49
CA LYS A 69 -16.28 5.34 -10.51
C LYS A 69 -15.60 5.66 -9.17
N LEU A 70 -14.81 6.73 -9.11
CA LEU A 70 -14.01 7.08 -7.93
C LEU A 70 -14.87 7.41 -6.71
N TYR A 71 -16.08 7.92 -6.89
CA TYR A 71 -16.96 8.25 -5.78
C TYR A 71 -17.37 7.02 -4.96
N HIS A 72 -17.45 5.83 -5.58
CA HIS A 72 -17.70 4.57 -4.86
C HIS A 72 -16.56 4.18 -3.91
N LEU A 73 -15.37 4.75 -4.13
CA LEU A 73 -14.19 4.57 -3.28
C LEU A 73 -14.04 5.67 -2.23
N GLY A 74 -14.98 6.62 -2.19
CA GLY A 74 -14.88 7.80 -1.35
C GLY A 74 -13.86 8.84 -1.84
N ILE A 75 -13.42 8.74 -3.10
CA ILE A 75 -12.52 9.70 -3.75
C ILE A 75 -13.37 10.67 -4.57
N LYS A 76 -13.32 11.96 -4.24
CA LYS A 76 -14.09 12.99 -4.97
C LYS A 76 -13.54 13.24 -6.38
N ASN A 77 -12.21 13.36 -6.50
CA ASN A 77 -11.54 13.66 -7.76
C ASN A 77 -10.24 12.87 -7.87
N TYR A 78 -9.83 12.55 -9.09
CA TYR A 78 -8.49 12.03 -9.34
C TYR A 78 -7.45 13.13 -9.04
N VAL A 79 -6.24 12.73 -8.70
CA VAL A 79 -5.12 13.64 -8.51
C VAL A 79 -4.03 13.40 -9.55
N SER A 80 -3.24 14.43 -9.84
CA SER A 80 -2.10 14.28 -10.73
C SER A 80 -1.01 13.42 -10.09
N HIS A 81 -0.18 12.78 -10.92
CA HIS A 81 0.96 12.00 -10.45
C HIS A 81 1.94 12.84 -9.62
N THR A 82 2.08 14.13 -9.91
CA THR A 82 2.91 15.06 -9.12
C THR A 82 2.35 15.29 -7.71
N THR A 83 1.03 15.34 -7.56
CA THR A 83 0.37 15.44 -6.25
C THR A 83 0.60 14.18 -5.43
N LEU A 84 0.43 13.01 -6.04
CA LEU A 84 0.68 11.72 -5.39
C LEU A 84 2.16 11.57 -5.00
N SER A 85 3.09 11.92 -5.90
CA SER A 85 4.54 11.89 -5.65
C SER A 85 4.93 12.79 -4.49
N ARG A 86 4.46 14.05 -4.46
CA ARG A 86 4.72 14.97 -3.36
C ARG A 86 4.13 14.49 -2.03
N ALA A 87 2.99 13.82 -2.07
CA ALA A 87 2.41 13.21 -0.87
C ALA A 87 3.31 12.09 -0.33
N ASN A 88 3.83 11.22 -1.21
CA ASN A 88 4.77 10.16 -0.84
C ASN A 88 6.08 10.71 -0.25
N GLU A 89 6.58 11.82 -0.79
CA GLU A 89 7.82 12.46 -0.33
C GLU A 89 7.66 13.11 1.06
N LYS A 90 6.51 13.77 1.29
CA LYS A 90 6.33 14.64 2.47
C LYS A 90 5.67 13.97 3.66
N ARG A 91 4.86 12.95 3.43
CA ARG A 91 4.14 12.27 4.50
C ARG A 91 5.02 11.25 5.20
N ASP A 92 4.80 11.14 6.50
CA ASP A 92 5.50 10.17 7.30
C ASP A 92 5.15 8.74 6.84
N TRP A 93 6.17 7.98 6.49
CA TRP A 93 6.02 6.58 6.08
C TRP A 93 5.52 5.68 7.23
N GLN A 94 5.77 6.08 8.48
CA GLN A 94 5.33 5.35 9.68
C GLN A 94 3.81 5.17 9.71
N ILE A 95 3.04 6.08 9.10
CA ILE A 95 1.58 5.93 8.96
C ILE A 95 1.23 4.59 8.29
N PHE A 96 1.93 4.24 7.23
CA PHE A 96 1.67 3.02 6.48
C PHE A 96 2.27 1.78 7.17
N ALA A 97 3.41 1.93 7.83
CA ALA A 97 4.04 0.87 8.59
C ALA A 97 3.18 0.46 9.79
N ASP A 98 2.75 1.42 10.62
CA ASP A 98 1.91 1.16 11.79
C ASP A 98 0.57 0.54 11.38
N PHE A 99 0.01 1.00 10.25
CA PHE A 99 -1.22 0.40 9.73
C PHE A 99 -0.98 -1.04 9.24
N GLY A 100 0.16 -1.30 8.62
CA GLY A 100 0.58 -2.65 8.22
C GLY A 100 0.69 -3.58 9.44
N TYR A 101 1.35 -3.15 10.51
CA TYR A 101 1.45 -3.92 11.76
C TYR A 101 0.08 -4.17 12.39
N TYR A 102 -0.79 -3.16 12.41
CA TYR A 102 -2.17 -3.34 12.87
C TYR A 102 -2.91 -4.43 12.08
N LEU A 103 -2.77 -4.45 10.75
CA LEU A 103 -3.39 -5.48 9.91
C LEU A 103 -2.81 -6.86 10.16
N ILE A 104 -1.50 -6.98 10.38
CA ILE A 104 -0.83 -8.25 10.73
C ILE A 104 -1.38 -8.77 12.06
N GLU A 105 -1.47 -7.93 13.09
CA GLU A 105 -2.03 -8.33 14.38
C GLU A 105 -3.50 -8.76 14.28
N LEU A 106 -4.28 -8.09 13.44
CA LEU A 106 -5.70 -8.43 13.20
C LEU A 106 -5.85 -9.80 12.53
N VAL A 107 -4.95 -10.13 11.61
CA VAL A 107 -5.04 -11.36 10.79
C VAL A 107 -4.37 -12.56 11.48
N ARG A 108 -3.33 -12.33 12.28
CA ARG A 108 -2.56 -13.38 12.98
C ARG A 108 -3.43 -14.40 13.72
N PRO A 109 -4.48 -14.04 14.50
CA PRO A 109 -5.34 -15.01 15.17
C PRO A 109 -6.09 -15.94 14.23
N LEU A 110 -6.41 -15.50 13.01
CA LEU A 110 -7.13 -16.31 12.02
C LEU A 110 -6.29 -17.48 11.52
N TYR A 111 -4.96 -17.33 11.51
CA TYR A 111 -4.02 -18.36 11.07
C TYR A 111 -3.50 -19.25 12.18
N LYS A 112 -3.55 -18.83 13.46
CA LYS A 112 -3.08 -19.66 14.59
C LYS A 112 -3.74 -21.03 14.69
N ASN A 113 -4.98 -21.16 14.21
CA ASN A 113 -5.74 -22.40 14.26
C ASN A 113 -5.82 -23.11 12.91
N SER A 114 -5.20 -22.56 11.87
CA SER A 114 -5.14 -23.20 10.55
C SER A 114 -3.94 -24.12 10.55
N ALA A 115 -4.17 -25.41 10.80
CA ALA A 115 -3.15 -26.41 10.54
C ALA A 115 -2.71 -26.28 9.09
N VAL A 116 -1.44 -25.98 8.84
CA VAL A 116 -0.87 -26.01 7.49
C VAL A 116 -1.02 -27.44 6.98
N PRO A 117 -1.83 -27.69 5.95
CA PRO A 117 -2.08 -29.06 5.50
C PRO A 117 -0.75 -29.71 5.10
N ASN A 118 -0.43 -30.87 5.68
CA ASN A 118 0.70 -31.72 5.35
C ASN A 118 2.11 -31.26 5.73
N LEU A 119 2.29 -30.30 6.65
CA LEU A 119 3.60 -29.98 7.19
C LEU A 119 3.65 -30.46 8.65
N SER A 120 4.29 -31.61 8.91
CA SER A 120 4.64 -32.09 10.25
C SER A 120 5.90 -31.38 10.77
N ILE A 121 5.83 -30.04 10.85
CA ILE A 121 6.94 -29.23 11.36
C ILE A 121 6.54 -28.75 12.76
N GLU A 122 7.31 -29.19 13.76
CA GLU A 122 7.12 -28.79 15.17
C GLU A 122 7.78 -27.44 15.49
N ASN A 123 8.62 -26.91 14.60
CA ASN A 123 9.35 -25.68 14.78
C ASN A 123 8.59 -24.46 14.22
N GLU A 124 8.94 -23.27 14.72
CA GLU A 124 8.43 -22.01 14.19
C GLU A 124 8.79 -21.85 12.69
N LEU A 125 7.82 -21.45 11.89
CA LEU A 125 7.99 -21.23 10.46
C LEU A 125 8.07 -19.73 10.17
N PHE A 126 9.13 -19.33 9.49
CA PHE A 126 9.31 -17.96 9.04
C PHE A 126 9.27 -17.89 7.51
N ALA A 127 8.53 -16.95 6.98
CA ALA A 127 8.54 -16.65 5.55
C ALA A 127 9.56 -15.55 5.24
N LEU A 128 10.55 -15.87 4.41
CA LEU A 128 11.53 -14.89 3.93
C LEU A 128 11.21 -14.52 2.48
N ASP A 129 10.82 -13.28 2.26
CA ASP A 129 10.64 -12.72 0.91
C ASP A 129 11.72 -11.71 0.56
N SER A 130 12.03 -11.61 -0.72
CA SER A 130 12.96 -10.61 -1.23
C SER A 130 12.37 -9.84 -2.40
N THR A 131 12.21 -8.54 -2.21
CA THR A 131 11.72 -7.63 -3.23
C THR A 131 12.83 -6.74 -3.74
N THR A 132 12.96 -6.63 -5.07
CA THR A 132 13.92 -5.71 -5.71
C THR A 132 13.20 -4.44 -6.12
N ILE A 133 13.61 -3.31 -5.56
CA ILE A 133 13.08 -1.99 -5.87
C ILE A 133 14.06 -1.32 -6.82
N SER A 134 13.65 -1.14 -8.08
CA SER A 134 14.46 -0.44 -9.08
C SER A 134 14.42 1.07 -8.83
N CYS A 135 15.57 1.69 -8.75
CA CYS A 135 15.74 3.12 -8.53
C CYS A 135 16.48 3.77 -9.69
N SER A 136 16.35 5.08 -9.85
CA SER A 136 17.21 5.84 -10.76
C SER A 136 18.64 5.84 -10.24
N ILE A 137 19.63 5.61 -11.13
CA ILE A 137 21.06 5.69 -10.80
C ILE A 137 21.43 7.01 -10.11
N ASN A 138 20.81 8.11 -10.54
CA ASN A 138 21.05 9.44 -9.97
C ASN A 138 20.66 9.57 -8.49
N LEU A 139 19.80 8.69 -7.99
CA LEU A 139 19.38 8.67 -6.59
C LEU A 139 20.29 7.79 -5.72
N LEU A 140 20.92 6.78 -6.30
CA LEU A 140 21.72 5.79 -5.58
C LEU A 140 23.00 5.48 -6.34
N ILE A 141 23.92 6.44 -6.41
CA ILE A 141 25.21 6.33 -7.11
C ILE A 141 26.04 5.12 -6.58
N TRP A 142 25.85 4.76 -5.31
CA TRP A 142 26.54 3.63 -4.66
C TRP A 142 25.90 2.26 -4.92
N ALA A 143 24.66 2.23 -5.42
CA ALA A 143 23.89 1.00 -5.65
C ALA A 143 23.83 0.66 -7.13
N GLU A 144 25.00 0.40 -7.75
CA GLU A 144 25.07 -0.06 -9.12
C GLU A 144 24.60 -1.52 -9.21
N GLY A 145 23.48 -1.74 -9.92
CA GLY A 145 22.97 -3.07 -10.23
C GLY A 145 23.38 -3.55 -11.62
N LYS A 146 23.12 -4.83 -11.87
CA LYS A 146 23.27 -5.42 -13.20
C LYS A 146 22.47 -4.60 -14.23
N TYR A 147 23.05 -4.18 -15.32
CA TYR A 147 22.46 -3.33 -16.38
C TYR A 147 22.42 -1.82 -16.10
N SER A 148 23.38 -1.26 -15.40
CA SER A 148 23.47 0.19 -15.15
C SER A 148 22.20 0.82 -14.59
N ARG A 149 21.45 0.09 -13.75
CA ARG A 149 20.28 0.56 -13.02
C ARG A 149 20.54 0.46 -11.53
N GLY A 150 20.24 1.52 -10.78
CA GLY A 150 20.25 1.47 -9.33
C GLY A 150 19.11 0.56 -8.84
N ALA A 151 19.40 -0.31 -7.88
CA ALA A 151 18.39 -1.14 -7.26
C ALA A 151 18.71 -1.40 -5.79
N ILE A 152 17.68 -1.43 -4.97
CA ILE A 152 17.74 -1.89 -3.57
C ILE A 152 17.02 -3.22 -3.48
N LYS A 153 17.68 -4.20 -2.87
CA LYS A 153 17.03 -5.47 -2.54
C LYS A 153 16.60 -5.45 -1.07
N MET A 154 15.32 -5.54 -0.84
CA MET A 154 14.74 -5.61 0.49
C MET A 154 14.40 -7.06 0.81
N HIS A 155 14.84 -7.53 1.97
CA HIS A 155 14.46 -8.82 2.50
C HIS A 155 13.51 -8.62 3.68
N THR A 156 12.36 -9.27 3.62
CA THR A 156 11.34 -9.21 4.67
C THR A 156 11.20 -10.58 5.29
N LEU A 157 11.33 -10.65 6.62
CA LEU A 157 11.06 -11.85 7.40
C LEU A 157 9.70 -11.67 8.08
N LEU A 158 8.81 -12.62 7.86
CA LEU A 158 7.48 -12.70 8.49
C LEU A 158 7.41 -13.94 9.38
N ASP A 159 6.93 -13.77 10.60
CA ASP A 159 6.64 -14.83 11.58
C ASP A 159 5.13 -15.10 11.73
#